data_880d00b0fc2241adca2b164b5f82339e
#
_entry.id   880d00b0fc2241adca2b164b5f82339e
#
_cell.length_a   1.000
_cell.length_b   1.000
_cell.length_c   1.000
_cell.angle_alpha   90.00
_cell.angle_beta   90.00
_cell.angle_gamma   90.00
#
_symmetry.space_group_name_H-M   'P 1'
#
loop_
_entity.id
_entity.type
_entity.pdbx_description
1 polymer ?
#
loop_
_entity_poly.entity_id
_entity_poly.type
_entity_poly.pdbx_seq_one_letter_code
_entity_poly.pdbx_strand_id
1 'polypeptide(L)'
;STIPAVMEAALRVYNGKPIVNSVNGEEASLQNILPLVKKYGAAVVGLTLDENGIPKKAADRFAIAKRILDRATALGIPKRDVYIDCLTLTASAEQDGAKETLEALHRVKTELGLKTVLGVSNISFGLPNREAVTRTFLTMALENGLDLPIINPNIASMAEAVRAFRLLRGFDVNCAAFVEAYANMPTATAAATPTAAAKPAAEKAPE
;
A
#
# COMPACT_ATOMS: atom_id res chain seq x y z
N SER A 1 -15.64 -6.59 9.05
CA SER A 1 -16.80 -6.09 9.81
C SER A 1 -16.34 -5.27 11.00
N THR A 2 -17.10 -4.29 11.39
CA THR A 2 -16.91 -3.51 12.63
C THR A 2 -17.78 -4.01 13.79
N ILE A 3 -18.65 -5.01 13.53
CA ILE A 3 -19.58 -5.57 14.52
C ILE A 3 -18.91 -6.75 15.22
N PRO A 4 -18.62 -6.69 16.55
CA PRO A 4 -17.90 -7.72 17.27
C PRO A 4 -18.54 -9.11 17.18
N ALA A 5 -19.86 -9.21 17.28
CA ALA A 5 -20.58 -10.48 17.21
C ALA A 5 -20.43 -11.17 15.83
N VAL A 6 -20.46 -10.37 14.74
CA VAL A 6 -20.25 -10.90 13.38
C VAL A 6 -18.80 -11.34 13.20
N MET A 7 -17.85 -10.56 13.72
CA MET A 7 -16.42 -10.90 13.67
C MET A 7 -16.15 -12.20 14.46
N GLU A 8 -16.70 -12.31 15.65
CA GLU A 8 -16.53 -13.51 16.46
C GLU A 8 -17.13 -14.74 15.79
N ALA A 9 -18.33 -14.63 15.21
CA ALA A 9 -18.96 -15.74 14.47
C ALA A 9 -18.08 -16.22 13.31
N ALA A 10 -17.48 -15.29 12.55
CA ALA A 10 -16.56 -15.60 11.46
C ALA A 10 -15.27 -16.25 11.96
N LEU A 11 -14.69 -15.75 13.06
CA LEU A 11 -13.46 -16.29 13.64
C LEU A 11 -13.63 -17.73 14.15
N ARG A 12 -14.82 -18.09 14.64
CA ARG A 12 -15.13 -19.45 15.11
C ARG A 12 -15.07 -20.52 14.03
N VAL A 13 -15.39 -20.16 12.79
CA VAL A 13 -15.45 -21.09 11.66
C VAL A 13 -14.25 -20.96 10.72
N TYR A 14 -13.38 -19.99 10.94
CA TYR A 14 -12.22 -19.76 10.07
C TYR A 14 -11.16 -20.83 10.30
N ASN A 15 -10.77 -21.51 9.23
CA ASN A 15 -9.74 -22.54 9.27
C ASN A 15 -8.35 -21.93 8.98
N GLY A 16 -7.52 -21.84 10.00
CA GLY A 16 -6.18 -21.25 9.93
C GLY A 16 -6.03 -19.98 10.77
N LYS A 17 -4.98 -19.18 10.51
CA LYS A 17 -4.72 -17.92 11.22
C LYS A 17 -5.29 -16.75 10.45
N PRO A 18 -6.42 -16.16 10.89
CA PRO A 18 -7.04 -15.03 10.20
C PRO A 18 -6.29 -13.74 10.47
N ILE A 19 -6.50 -12.76 9.58
CA ILE A 19 -6.16 -11.36 9.82
C ILE A 19 -7.47 -10.60 10.01
N VAL A 20 -7.68 -10.06 11.20
CA VAL A 20 -8.86 -9.21 11.50
C VAL A 20 -8.65 -7.83 10.89
N ASN A 21 -9.54 -7.43 10.01
CA ASN A 21 -9.55 -6.09 9.43
C ASN A 21 -10.88 -5.42 9.79
N SER A 22 -10.90 -4.53 10.78
CA SER A 22 -9.79 -3.89 11.44
C SER A 22 -10.14 -3.44 12.87
N VAL A 23 -9.14 -2.98 13.58
CA VAL A 23 -9.27 -2.15 14.78
C VAL A 23 -8.76 -0.75 14.42
N ASN A 24 -9.18 0.28 15.16
CA ASN A 24 -8.66 1.65 15.03
C ASN A 24 -8.25 2.23 16.39
N GLY A 25 -7.85 3.50 16.42
CA GLY A 25 -7.41 4.18 17.64
C GLY A 25 -8.52 4.52 18.63
N GLU A 26 -9.80 4.37 18.28
CA GLU A 26 -10.91 4.62 19.18
C GLU A 26 -10.92 3.64 20.35
N GLU A 27 -11.18 4.14 21.56
CA GLU A 27 -11.18 3.29 22.76
C GLU A 27 -12.19 2.15 22.66
N ALA A 28 -13.38 2.42 22.14
CA ALA A 28 -14.42 1.40 21.94
C ALA A 28 -13.97 0.29 20.97
N SER A 29 -13.27 0.64 19.90
CA SER A 29 -12.71 -0.31 18.93
C SER A 29 -11.65 -1.20 19.58
N LEU A 30 -10.72 -0.60 20.32
CA LEU A 30 -9.64 -1.31 21.01
C LEU A 30 -10.19 -2.29 22.05
N GLN A 31 -11.19 -1.86 22.85
CA GLN A 31 -11.81 -2.69 23.90
C GLN A 31 -12.64 -3.85 23.35
N ASN A 32 -13.31 -3.66 22.22
CA ASN A 32 -14.23 -4.66 21.69
C ASN A 32 -13.55 -5.67 20.75
N ILE A 33 -12.51 -5.26 20.01
CA ILE A 33 -11.91 -6.08 18.95
C ILE A 33 -10.65 -6.80 19.43
N LEU A 34 -9.74 -6.14 20.15
CA LEU A 34 -8.48 -6.76 20.54
C LEU A 34 -8.65 -8.02 21.41
N PRO A 35 -9.64 -8.11 22.34
CA PRO A 35 -9.90 -9.35 23.08
C PRO A 35 -10.28 -10.52 22.17
N LEU A 36 -11.04 -10.27 21.08
CA LEU A 36 -11.38 -11.30 20.10
C LEU A 36 -10.13 -11.75 19.33
N VAL A 37 -9.29 -10.79 18.90
CA VAL A 37 -8.00 -11.09 18.25
C VAL A 37 -7.15 -12.00 19.13
N LYS A 38 -7.03 -11.67 20.42
CA LYS A 38 -6.29 -12.49 21.39
C LYS A 38 -6.91 -13.86 21.57
N LYS A 39 -8.23 -13.92 21.77
CA LYS A 39 -8.97 -15.17 22.02
C LYS A 39 -8.78 -16.20 20.91
N TYR A 40 -8.80 -15.74 19.65
CA TYR A 40 -8.71 -16.61 18.46
C TYR A 40 -7.28 -16.73 17.89
N GLY A 41 -6.28 -16.10 18.50
CA GLY A 41 -4.90 -16.13 18.02
C GLY A 41 -4.72 -15.49 16.65
N ALA A 42 -5.61 -14.56 16.29
CA ALA A 42 -5.60 -13.87 15.03
C ALA A 42 -4.48 -12.82 14.94
N ALA A 43 -4.13 -12.40 13.71
CA ALA A 43 -3.45 -11.14 13.47
C ALA A 43 -4.49 -10.02 13.31
N VAL A 44 -4.05 -8.77 13.41
CA VAL A 44 -4.95 -7.61 13.33
C VAL A 44 -4.35 -6.48 12.51
N VAL A 45 -5.18 -5.82 11.70
CA VAL A 45 -4.86 -4.55 11.04
C VAL A 45 -5.38 -3.41 11.92
N GLY A 46 -4.49 -2.50 12.31
CA GLY A 46 -4.82 -1.27 13.01
C GLY A 46 -4.84 -0.09 12.04
N LEU A 47 -5.97 0.60 11.96
CA LEU A 47 -6.14 1.80 11.16
C LEU A 47 -5.71 3.04 11.95
N THR A 48 -4.91 3.91 11.34
CA THR A 48 -4.43 5.14 11.98
C THR A 48 -5.47 6.25 11.92
N LEU A 49 -6.63 5.98 12.51
CA LEU A 49 -7.71 6.95 12.75
C LEU A 49 -8.24 6.79 14.18
N ASP A 50 -8.88 7.82 14.71
CA ASP A 50 -9.51 7.83 16.01
C ASP A 50 -10.85 8.60 15.98
N GLU A 51 -11.33 9.01 17.14
CA GLU A 51 -12.60 9.72 17.32
C GLU A 51 -12.68 11.05 16.53
N ASN A 52 -11.51 11.61 16.12
CA ASN A 52 -11.40 12.83 15.33
C ASN A 52 -11.28 12.52 13.81
N GLY A 53 -11.33 11.25 13.43
CA GLY A 53 -11.17 10.80 12.06
C GLY A 53 -9.71 10.52 11.68
N ILE A 54 -9.38 10.68 10.39
CA ILE A 54 -8.03 10.40 9.88
C ILE A 54 -7.14 11.63 10.05
N PRO A 55 -6.06 11.56 10.85
CA PRO A 55 -5.15 12.69 11.00
C PRO A 55 -4.46 13.04 9.68
N LYS A 56 -4.28 14.34 9.44
CA LYS A 56 -3.58 14.82 8.24
C LYS A 56 -2.07 14.60 8.31
N LYS A 57 -1.48 14.66 9.51
CA LYS A 57 -0.03 14.58 9.72
C LYS A 57 0.46 13.17 10.03
N ALA A 58 1.61 12.83 9.48
CA ALA A 58 2.28 11.56 9.71
C ALA A 58 2.57 11.30 11.20
N ALA A 59 2.95 12.34 11.94
CA ALA A 59 3.25 12.25 13.36
C ALA A 59 2.03 11.78 14.18
N ASP A 60 0.84 12.30 13.86
CA ASP A 60 -0.39 11.94 14.57
C ASP A 60 -0.84 10.53 14.22
N ARG A 61 -0.70 10.13 12.95
CA ARG A 61 -0.94 8.74 12.51
C ARG A 61 0.01 7.77 13.22
N PHE A 62 1.27 8.13 13.35
CA PHE A 62 2.26 7.36 14.10
C PHE A 62 1.89 7.21 15.58
N ALA A 63 1.39 8.28 16.22
CA ALA A 63 0.95 8.23 17.61
C ALA A 63 -0.22 7.24 17.80
N ILE A 64 -1.19 7.23 16.87
CA ILE A 64 -2.28 6.26 16.88
C ILE A 64 -1.76 4.83 16.65
N ALA A 65 -0.84 4.62 15.71
CA ALA A 65 -0.23 3.31 15.48
C ALA A 65 0.46 2.77 16.73
N LYS A 66 1.21 3.64 17.44
CA LYS A 66 1.84 3.30 18.72
C LYS A 66 0.81 2.94 19.79
N ARG A 67 -0.28 3.72 19.92
CA ARG A 67 -1.37 3.43 20.86
C ARG A 67 -2.00 2.06 20.60
N ILE A 68 -2.26 1.72 19.34
CA ILE A 68 -2.80 0.39 18.95
C ILE A 68 -1.81 -0.71 19.33
N LEU A 69 -0.52 -0.54 19.02
CA LEU A 69 0.51 -1.50 19.37
C LEU A 69 0.61 -1.72 20.89
N ASP A 70 0.66 -0.64 21.66
CA ASP A 70 0.78 -0.70 23.12
C ASP A 70 -0.43 -1.44 23.73
N ARG A 71 -1.65 -1.18 23.26
CA ARG A 71 -2.86 -1.85 23.71
C ARG A 71 -2.90 -3.33 23.31
N ALA A 72 -2.50 -3.67 22.08
CA ALA A 72 -2.43 -5.05 21.62
C ALA A 72 -1.41 -5.88 22.42
N THR A 73 -0.22 -5.32 22.64
CA THR A 73 0.84 -6.01 23.39
C THR A 73 0.52 -6.14 24.88
N ALA A 74 -0.16 -5.15 25.47
CA ALA A 74 -0.65 -5.24 26.85
C ALA A 74 -1.65 -6.40 27.05
N LEU A 75 -2.44 -6.74 26.02
CA LEU A 75 -3.32 -7.92 26.01
C LEU A 75 -2.58 -9.22 25.67
N GLY A 76 -1.26 -9.16 25.41
CA GLY A 76 -0.44 -10.31 25.03
C GLY A 76 -0.64 -10.76 23.58
N ILE A 77 -1.07 -9.87 22.67
CA ILE A 77 -1.01 -10.09 21.21
C ILE A 77 0.44 -9.87 20.79
N PRO A 78 1.08 -10.85 20.13
CA PRO A 78 2.46 -10.66 19.69
C PRO A 78 2.61 -9.51 18.70
N LYS A 79 3.66 -8.72 18.83
CA LYS A 79 3.97 -7.60 17.93
C LYS A 79 3.93 -7.99 16.45
N ARG A 80 4.43 -9.19 16.11
CA ARG A 80 4.45 -9.73 14.75
C ARG A 80 3.05 -9.94 14.13
N ASP A 81 2.00 -9.95 14.95
CA ASP A 81 0.60 -10.13 14.56
C ASP A 81 -0.15 -8.80 14.47
N VAL A 82 0.52 -7.67 14.72
CA VAL A 82 -0.03 -6.32 14.56
C VAL A 82 0.50 -5.71 13.26
N TYR A 83 -0.43 -5.37 12.37
CA TYR A 83 -0.17 -4.69 11.10
C TYR A 83 -0.78 -3.29 11.19
N ILE A 84 -0.16 -2.30 10.58
CA ILE A 84 -0.68 -0.93 10.60
C ILE A 84 -1.03 -0.47 9.18
N ASP A 85 -2.25 0.02 9.01
CA ASP A 85 -2.69 0.75 7.82
C ASP A 85 -2.62 2.25 8.11
N CYS A 86 -1.68 2.92 7.45
CA CYS A 86 -1.48 4.36 7.60
C CYS A 86 -2.54 5.19 6.86
N LEU A 87 -3.47 4.55 6.19
CA LEU A 87 -4.59 5.11 5.44
C LEU A 87 -4.16 6.04 4.30
N THR A 88 -4.69 5.77 3.12
CA THR A 88 -4.45 6.58 1.93
C THR A 88 -5.61 7.54 1.72
N LEU A 89 -5.35 8.83 1.84
CA LEU A 89 -6.26 9.89 1.40
C LEU A 89 -6.07 10.13 -0.09
N THR A 90 -7.16 10.49 -0.78
CA THR A 90 -7.08 10.76 -2.21
C THR A 90 -6.31 12.05 -2.50
N ALA A 91 -5.40 12.00 -3.47
CA ALA A 91 -4.57 13.14 -3.85
C ALA A 91 -5.38 14.32 -4.41
N SER A 92 -6.59 14.06 -4.93
CA SER A 92 -7.50 15.11 -5.40
C SER A 92 -8.12 15.95 -4.28
N ALA A 93 -8.22 15.41 -3.06
CA ALA A 93 -8.79 16.11 -1.91
C ALA A 93 -7.72 16.65 -0.95
N GLU A 94 -6.59 15.94 -0.82
CA GLU A 94 -5.50 16.32 0.09
C GLU A 94 -4.17 16.30 -0.67
N GLN A 95 -3.68 17.47 -1.07
CA GLN A 95 -2.48 17.59 -1.91
C GLN A 95 -1.22 17.00 -1.27
N ASP A 96 -1.05 17.17 0.05
CA ASP A 96 0.07 16.61 0.80
C ASP A 96 -0.21 15.18 1.32
N GLY A 97 -1.40 14.64 1.09
CA GLY A 97 -1.86 13.37 1.65
C GLY A 97 -0.95 12.18 1.30
N ALA A 98 -0.45 12.13 0.08
CA ALA A 98 0.50 11.10 -0.35
C ALA A 98 1.80 11.15 0.45
N LYS A 99 2.40 12.34 0.60
CA LYS A 99 3.64 12.56 1.34
C LYS A 99 3.49 12.15 2.81
N GLU A 100 2.42 12.60 3.46
CA GLU A 100 2.15 12.29 4.87
C GLU A 100 1.89 10.78 5.07
N THR A 101 1.24 10.11 4.11
CA THR A 101 1.06 8.66 4.16
C THR A 101 2.39 7.91 4.04
N LEU A 102 3.25 8.31 3.11
CA LEU A 102 4.57 7.69 2.91
C LEU A 102 5.47 7.89 4.13
N GLU A 103 5.47 9.08 4.71
CA GLU A 103 6.20 9.38 5.94
C GLU A 103 5.70 8.54 7.12
N ALA A 104 4.37 8.41 7.28
CA ALA A 104 3.79 7.57 8.32
C ALA A 104 4.17 6.09 8.16
N LEU A 105 4.13 5.56 6.90
CA LEU A 105 4.60 4.21 6.59
C LEU A 105 6.06 4.00 7.01
N HIS A 106 6.93 4.93 6.60
CA HIS A 106 8.35 4.87 6.90
C HIS A 106 8.59 4.81 8.41
N ARG A 107 7.94 5.68 9.16
CA ARG A 107 8.09 5.75 10.63
C ARG A 107 7.55 4.51 11.33
N VAL A 108 6.36 4.02 10.94
CA VAL A 108 5.80 2.79 11.49
C VAL A 108 6.73 1.60 11.24
N LYS A 109 7.31 1.52 10.03
CA LYS A 109 8.25 0.46 9.66
C LYS A 109 9.55 0.53 10.43
N THR A 110 10.17 1.69 10.51
CA THR A 110 11.53 1.86 11.05
C THR A 110 11.56 2.06 12.56
N GLU A 111 10.65 2.88 13.11
CA GLU A 111 10.65 3.21 14.54
C GLU A 111 9.85 2.19 15.36
N LEU A 112 8.69 1.70 14.88
CA LEU A 112 7.91 0.68 15.57
C LEU A 112 8.29 -0.75 15.13
N GLY A 113 8.97 -0.94 14.00
CA GLY A 113 9.33 -2.25 13.45
C GLY A 113 8.12 -3.14 13.17
N LEU A 114 6.99 -2.54 12.78
CA LEU A 114 5.75 -3.23 12.44
C LEU A 114 5.68 -3.53 10.95
N LYS A 115 4.81 -4.46 10.59
CA LYS A 115 4.39 -4.64 9.21
C LYS A 115 3.30 -3.63 8.87
N THR A 116 3.30 -3.18 7.63
CA THR A 116 2.40 -2.16 7.13
C THR A 116 1.46 -2.70 6.06
N VAL A 117 0.26 -2.17 6.05
CA VAL A 117 -0.78 -2.47 5.06
C VAL A 117 -1.23 -1.15 4.45
N LEU A 118 -1.69 -1.14 3.21
CA LEU A 118 -2.23 0.08 2.61
C LEU A 118 -3.20 -0.22 1.48
N GLY A 119 -4.36 0.42 1.49
CA GLY A 119 -5.29 0.50 0.38
C GLY A 119 -4.77 1.46 -0.69
N VAL A 120 -3.89 0.98 -1.58
CA VAL A 120 -3.10 1.81 -2.51
C VAL A 120 -3.98 2.56 -3.50
N SER A 121 -5.05 1.93 -4.02
CA SER A 121 -5.89 2.50 -5.07
C SER A 121 -6.66 3.76 -4.66
N ASN A 122 -6.79 4.01 -3.36
CA ASN A 122 -7.49 5.18 -2.83
C ASN A 122 -6.81 6.48 -3.23
N ILE A 123 -5.49 6.49 -3.43
CA ILE A 123 -4.72 7.68 -3.81
C ILE A 123 -5.25 8.38 -5.06
N SER A 124 -5.79 7.61 -6.00
CA SER A 124 -6.16 8.07 -7.34
C SER A 124 -7.66 8.33 -7.53
N PHE A 125 -8.50 8.24 -6.49
CA PHE A 125 -9.93 8.51 -6.63
C PHE A 125 -10.18 9.93 -7.14
N GLY A 126 -11.10 10.04 -8.10
CA GLY A 126 -11.45 11.32 -8.73
C GLY A 126 -10.45 11.85 -9.77
N LEU A 127 -9.35 11.14 -10.01
CA LEU A 127 -8.35 11.56 -11.01
C LEU A 127 -8.51 10.81 -12.34
N PRO A 128 -8.19 11.43 -13.47
CA PRO A 128 -8.04 10.72 -14.73
C PRO A 128 -6.77 9.86 -14.69
N ASN A 129 -6.68 8.86 -15.59
CA ASN A 129 -5.53 7.96 -15.68
C ASN A 129 -5.07 7.39 -14.32
N ARG A 130 -6.05 6.89 -13.56
CA ARG A 130 -5.86 6.37 -12.20
C ARG A 130 -4.74 5.34 -12.10
N GLU A 131 -4.56 4.53 -13.15
CA GLU A 131 -3.56 3.47 -13.18
C GLU A 131 -2.14 4.02 -13.03
N ALA A 132 -1.80 5.08 -13.77
CA ALA A 132 -0.48 5.70 -13.68
C ALA A 132 -0.19 6.23 -12.26
N VAL A 133 -1.17 6.91 -11.66
CA VAL A 133 -1.06 7.45 -10.29
C VAL A 133 -0.92 6.32 -9.26
N THR A 134 -1.79 5.31 -9.34
CA THR A 134 -1.80 4.18 -8.40
C THR A 134 -0.51 3.38 -8.47
N ARG A 135 -0.02 3.06 -9.68
CA ARG A 135 1.23 2.33 -9.89
C ARG A 135 2.45 3.08 -9.33
N THR A 136 2.52 4.38 -9.62
CA THR A 136 3.62 5.21 -9.10
C THR A 136 3.58 5.27 -7.57
N PHE A 137 2.41 5.52 -6.99
CA PHE A 137 2.26 5.55 -5.54
C PHE A 137 2.57 4.19 -4.88
N LEU A 138 2.17 3.07 -5.51
CA LEU A 138 2.54 1.73 -5.05
C LEU A 138 4.06 1.58 -4.92
N THR A 139 4.81 1.97 -5.94
CA THR A 139 6.28 1.87 -5.91
C THR A 139 6.88 2.76 -4.81
N MET A 140 6.38 3.99 -4.66
CA MET A 140 6.81 4.89 -3.58
C MET A 140 6.49 4.30 -2.20
N ALA A 141 5.31 3.71 -2.03
CA ALA A 141 4.90 3.08 -0.76
C ALA A 141 5.75 1.84 -0.42
N LEU A 142 6.06 1.00 -1.40
CA LEU A 142 6.96 -0.14 -1.22
C LEU A 142 8.35 0.31 -0.77
N GLU A 143 8.89 1.37 -1.34
CA GLU A 143 10.20 1.94 -0.94
C GLU A 143 10.15 2.51 0.49
N ASN A 144 9.02 3.05 0.92
CA ASN A 144 8.80 3.54 2.29
C ASN A 144 8.39 2.44 3.29
N GLY A 145 8.46 1.18 2.90
CA GLY A 145 8.29 0.04 3.81
C GLY A 145 6.91 -0.60 3.82
N LEU A 146 6.12 -0.43 2.75
CA LEU A 146 4.86 -1.17 2.60
C LEU A 146 5.11 -2.66 2.43
N ASP A 147 4.55 -3.48 3.33
CA ASP A 147 4.65 -4.95 3.29
C ASP A 147 3.47 -5.60 2.55
N LEU A 148 2.26 -5.12 2.76
CA LEU A 148 1.02 -5.73 2.29
C LEU A 148 0.17 -4.71 1.51
N PRO A 149 0.42 -4.50 0.23
CA PRO A 149 -0.42 -3.65 -0.61
C PRO A 149 -1.77 -4.33 -0.89
N ILE A 150 -2.87 -3.61 -0.64
CA ILE A 150 -4.20 -4.00 -1.09
C ILE A 150 -4.39 -3.38 -2.48
N ILE A 151 -4.28 -4.21 -3.51
CA ILE A 151 -4.34 -3.83 -4.92
C ILE A 151 -5.18 -4.84 -5.71
N ASN A 152 -5.57 -4.48 -6.93
CA ASN A 152 -6.15 -5.43 -7.87
C ASN A 152 -5.02 -6.17 -8.62
N PRO A 153 -4.78 -7.46 -8.36
CA PRO A 153 -3.69 -8.21 -8.99
C PRO A 153 -3.94 -8.49 -10.49
N ASN A 154 -5.17 -8.31 -10.97
CA ASN A 154 -5.52 -8.49 -12.38
C ASN A 154 -5.12 -7.28 -13.25
N ILE A 155 -4.70 -6.18 -12.66
CA ILE A 155 -4.10 -5.06 -13.38
C ILE A 155 -2.62 -5.35 -13.55
N ALA A 156 -2.19 -5.68 -14.78
CA ALA A 156 -0.83 -6.13 -15.09
C ALA A 156 0.24 -5.15 -14.56
N SER A 157 0.04 -3.86 -14.75
CA SER A 157 0.98 -2.82 -14.32
C SER A 157 1.21 -2.78 -12.80
N MET A 158 0.27 -3.26 -11.97
CA MET A 158 0.47 -3.37 -10.52
C MET A 158 1.42 -4.53 -10.19
N ALA A 159 1.19 -5.69 -10.79
CA ALA A 159 2.08 -6.84 -10.61
C ALA A 159 3.50 -6.58 -11.16
N GLU A 160 3.58 -5.90 -12.31
CA GLU A 160 4.84 -5.47 -12.92
C GLU A 160 5.63 -4.53 -11.99
N ALA A 161 4.96 -3.52 -11.40
CA ALA A 161 5.59 -2.60 -10.45
C ALA A 161 6.19 -3.34 -9.24
N VAL A 162 5.46 -4.31 -8.68
CA VAL A 162 5.95 -5.12 -7.55
C VAL A 162 7.15 -5.98 -7.96
N ARG A 163 7.10 -6.63 -9.13
CA ARG A 163 8.22 -7.46 -9.62
C ARG A 163 9.45 -6.61 -9.90
N ALA A 164 9.29 -5.48 -10.58
CA ALA A 164 10.38 -4.56 -10.86
C ALA A 164 11.00 -4.00 -9.56
N PHE A 165 10.17 -3.61 -8.60
CA PHE A 165 10.64 -3.17 -7.28
C PHE A 165 11.47 -4.26 -6.58
N ARG A 166 10.98 -5.49 -6.54
CA ARG A 166 11.70 -6.62 -5.93
C ARG A 166 13.04 -6.88 -6.58
N LEU A 167 13.10 -6.81 -7.93
CA LEU A 167 14.32 -6.92 -8.70
C LEU A 167 15.33 -5.84 -8.30
N LEU A 168 14.91 -4.57 -8.37
CA LEU A 168 15.76 -3.41 -8.10
C LEU A 168 16.26 -3.33 -6.65
N ARG A 169 15.49 -3.88 -5.70
CA ARG A 169 15.88 -3.97 -4.28
C ARG A 169 16.71 -5.22 -3.95
N GLY A 170 17.06 -6.03 -4.94
CA GLY A 170 17.84 -7.25 -4.75
C GLY A 170 17.10 -8.38 -4.02
N PHE A 171 15.75 -8.34 -3.97
CA PHE A 171 14.93 -9.41 -3.40
C PHE A 171 14.67 -10.55 -4.37
N ASP A 172 15.04 -10.37 -5.64
CA ASP A 172 14.98 -11.39 -6.69
C ASP A 172 16.39 -11.82 -7.06
N VAL A 173 16.83 -12.92 -6.45
CA VAL A 173 18.21 -13.43 -6.62
C VAL A 173 18.43 -13.83 -8.07
N ASN A 174 19.51 -13.30 -8.67
CA ASN A 174 19.89 -13.53 -10.08
C ASN A 174 18.78 -13.15 -11.09
N CYS A 175 17.84 -12.28 -10.71
CA CYS A 175 16.72 -11.85 -11.56
C CYS A 175 15.81 -13.01 -12.01
N ALA A 176 15.85 -14.14 -11.32
CA ALA A 176 15.24 -15.39 -11.80
C ALA A 176 13.73 -15.28 -11.97
N ALA A 177 13.02 -14.77 -10.93
CA ALA A 177 11.56 -14.65 -10.98
C ALA A 177 11.09 -13.58 -11.99
N PHE A 178 11.87 -12.52 -12.17
CA PHE A 178 11.56 -11.49 -13.16
C PHE A 178 11.73 -12.03 -14.58
N VAL A 179 12.85 -12.70 -14.86
CA VAL A 179 13.12 -13.31 -16.17
C VAL A 179 12.05 -14.35 -16.51
N GLU A 180 11.71 -15.25 -15.58
CA GLU A 180 10.68 -16.25 -15.77
C GLU A 180 9.32 -15.61 -16.12
N ALA A 181 8.93 -14.56 -15.40
CA ALA A 181 7.65 -13.88 -15.61
C ALA A 181 7.53 -13.21 -16.99
N TYR A 182 8.64 -12.83 -17.61
CA TYR A 182 8.66 -12.06 -18.86
C TYR A 182 9.41 -12.73 -20.03
N ALA A 183 9.86 -13.98 -19.86
CA ALA A 183 10.62 -14.71 -20.88
C ALA A 183 9.92 -14.82 -22.25
N ASN A 184 8.59 -14.86 -22.25
CA ASN A 184 7.77 -15.00 -23.45
C ASN A 184 7.09 -13.68 -23.89
N MET A 185 7.42 -12.56 -23.26
CA MET A 185 6.89 -11.28 -23.74
C MET A 185 7.62 -10.84 -25.02
N PRO A 186 6.87 -10.40 -26.06
CA PRO A 186 7.52 -9.81 -27.24
C PRO A 186 8.42 -8.65 -26.82
N THR A 187 9.68 -8.69 -27.21
CA THR A 187 10.57 -7.54 -27.03
C THR A 187 9.97 -6.37 -27.80
N ALA A 188 9.64 -5.27 -27.12
CA ALA A 188 9.22 -4.07 -27.81
C ALA A 188 10.34 -3.67 -28.78
N THR A 189 10.12 -3.88 -30.08
CA THR A 189 10.98 -3.33 -31.12
C THR A 189 11.04 -1.83 -30.89
N ALA A 190 12.24 -1.28 -30.70
CA ALA A 190 12.44 0.15 -30.55
C ALA A 190 11.67 0.85 -31.68
N ALA A 191 10.73 1.71 -31.31
CA ALA A 191 10.00 2.52 -32.29
C ALA A 191 11.03 3.21 -33.18
N ALA A 192 10.92 2.99 -34.49
CA ALA A 192 11.82 3.60 -35.46
C ALA A 192 11.87 5.10 -35.19
N THR A 193 13.07 5.62 -35.02
CA THR A 193 13.31 7.07 -34.87
C THR A 193 12.64 7.77 -36.05
N PRO A 194 11.79 8.78 -35.87
CA PRO A 194 11.19 9.48 -36.98
C PRO A 194 12.32 10.09 -37.81
N THR A 195 12.46 9.61 -39.03
CA THR A 195 13.39 10.17 -40.01
C THR A 195 13.05 11.64 -40.17
N ALA A 196 13.98 12.53 -39.92
CA ALA A 196 13.84 13.97 -40.07
C ALA A 196 13.27 14.27 -41.47
N ALA A 197 12.13 14.93 -41.51
CA ALA A 197 11.51 15.38 -42.78
C ALA A 197 12.51 16.22 -43.57
N ALA A 198 12.75 15.80 -44.80
CA ALA A 198 13.60 16.51 -45.74
C ALA A 198 13.04 17.95 -45.93
N LYS A 199 13.92 18.93 -45.76
CA LYS A 199 13.66 20.34 -46.03
C LYS A 199 13.19 20.54 -47.50
N PRO A 200 12.12 21.26 -47.78
CA PRO A 200 11.77 21.55 -49.18
C PRO A 200 12.85 22.38 -49.85
N ALA A 201 13.18 21.98 -51.06
CA ALA A 201 14.14 22.72 -51.92
C ALA A 201 13.58 24.11 -52.22
N ALA A 202 14.42 25.13 -52.09
CA ALA A 202 14.09 26.49 -52.43
C ALA A 202 13.86 26.59 -53.97
N GLU A 203 12.69 27.03 -54.35
CA GLU A 203 12.29 27.37 -55.72
C GLU A 203 13.06 28.62 -56.17
N LYS A 204 13.84 28.49 -57.27
CA LYS A 204 14.52 29.62 -57.89
C LYS A 204 13.49 30.43 -58.68
N ALA A 205 13.43 31.73 -58.45
CA ALA A 205 12.67 32.69 -59.25
C ALA A 205 13.29 32.81 -60.66
N PRO A 206 12.45 32.93 -61.69
CA PRO A 206 12.93 33.23 -63.04
C PRO A 206 13.25 34.72 -63.18
N GLU A 207 14.24 35.01 -64.05
CA GLU A 207 14.65 36.34 -64.53
C GLU A 207 13.57 37.03 -65.33
#